data_4bdd64a25065e97e9d2c6016c9900197
#
_entry.id   4bdd64a25065e97e9d2c6016c9900197
#
_cell.length_a   1.000
_cell.length_b   1.000
_cell.length_c   1.000
_cell.angle_alpha   90.00
_cell.angle_beta   90.00
_cell.angle_gamma   90.00
#
_symmetry.space_group_name_H-M   'P 1'
#
loop_
_entity.id
_entity.type
_entity.pdbx_description
1 polymer ?
#
loop_
_entity_poly.entity_id
_entity_poly.type
_entity_poly.pdbx_seq_one_letter_code
_entity_poly.pdbx_strand_id
1 'polypeptide(L)'
;DNVVGTEDILKVEGLTAEYSHLRDASIHVRKGEILGVAGLDSSGRTELLENIFGSATRKSGKIYKNGQLVGNKTPRESIKNGFALVTEERRATGILGILDIRANTVIASLKKYLNGPFLSDKKMADATDSMIKAMRIKTPNQQTKINTLSGGNQQKVIFGRWILTQPDVLLLDEPTR
;
A
#
# COMPACT_ATOMS: atom_id res chain seq x y z
N ASP A 1 -21.78 0.99 -8.03
CA ASP A 1 -21.58 -0.33 -8.63
C ASP A 1 -20.24 -0.32 -9.35
N ASN A 2 -19.29 -1.11 -8.89
CA ASN A 2 -18.01 -1.27 -9.59
C ASN A 2 -18.24 -2.11 -10.85
N VAL A 3 -18.01 -1.53 -12.01
CA VAL A 3 -18.03 -2.27 -13.27
C VAL A 3 -16.66 -2.94 -13.41
N VAL A 4 -16.63 -4.26 -13.27
CA VAL A 4 -15.41 -5.06 -13.49
C VAL A 4 -15.13 -5.09 -14.99
N GLY A 5 -13.93 -4.64 -15.37
CA GLY A 5 -13.47 -4.69 -16.75
C GLY A 5 -13.16 -6.10 -17.24
N THR A 6 -12.88 -6.24 -18.53
CA THR A 6 -12.48 -7.52 -19.15
C THR A 6 -10.98 -7.73 -19.16
N GLU A 7 -10.20 -6.67 -18.99
CA GLU A 7 -8.73 -6.67 -19.04
C GLU A 7 -8.10 -6.85 -17.66
N ASP A 8 -7.03 -7.63 -17.58
CA ASP A 8 -6.25 -7.80 -16.37
C ASP A 8 -5.44 -6.53 -16.07
N ILE A 9 -5.68 -5.95 -14.89
CA ILE A 9 -4.83 -4.88 -14.34
C ILE A 9 -3.56 -5.45 -13.73
N LEU A 10 -3.66 -6.63 -13.10
CA LEU A 10 -2.56 -7.36 -12.48
C LEU A 10 -2.59 -8.82 -12.91
N LYS A 11 -1.44 -9.32 -13.36
CA LYS A 11 -1.21 -10.74 -13.58
C LYS A 11 0.12 -11.14 -12.94
N VAL A 12 0.10 -12.17 -12.14
CA VAL A 12 1.28 -12.76 -11.50
C VAL A 12 1.40 -14.20 -11.98
N GLU A 13 2.58 -14.60 -12.41
CA GLU A 13 2.86 -15.93 -12.95
C GLU A 13 4.03 -16.59 -12.23
N GLY A 14 3.81 -17.76 -11.66
CA GLY A 14 4.84 -18.62 -11.13
C GLY A 14 5.66 -18.02 -9.99
N LEU A 15 5.05 -17.15 -9.16
CA LEU A 15 5.74 -16.41 -8.10
C LEU A 15 6.19 -17.37 -7.00
N THR A 16 7.51 -17.40 -6.77
CA THR A 16 8.15 -18.17 -5.71
C THR A 16 8.98 -17.23 -4.85
N ALA A 17 8.76 -17.26 -3.54
CA ALA A 17 9.53 -16.48 -2.58
C ALA A 17 10.90 -17.12 -2.31
N GLU A 18 11.90 -16.28 -1.98
CA GLU A 18 13.25 -16.75 -1.66
C GLU A 18 13.31 -17.44 -0.29
N TYR A 19 12.70 -16.81 0.73
CA TYR A 19 12.88 -17.20 2.14
C TYR A 19 11.60 -17.69 2.83
N SER A 20 10.52 -17.96 2.09
CA SER A 20 9.26 -18.46 2.67
C SER A 20 8.75 -19.70 1.95
N HIS A 21 7.60 -20.23 2.37
CA HIS A 21 7.00 -21.43 1.78
C HIS A 21 6.19 -21.16 0.49
N LEU A 22 6.05 -19.90 0.07
CA LEU A 22 5.31 -19.56 -1.15
C LEU A 22 6.01 -20.11 -2.39
N ARG A 23 5.32 -20.96 -3.16
CA ARG A 23 5.82 -21.61 -4.37
C ARG A 23 4.79 -21.52 -5.49
N ASP A 24 5.27 -21.18 -6.67
CA ASP A 24 4.54 -21.22 -7.95
C ASP A 24 3.14 -20.60 -7.92
N ALA A 25 3.01 -19.46 -7.18
CA ALA A 25 1.73 -18.77 -7.06
C ALA A 25 1.41 -17.96 -8.31
N SER A 26 0.21 -18.14 -8.84
CA SER A 26 -0.27 -17.40 -10.00
C SER A 26 -1.67 -16.85 -9.71
N ILE A 27 -1.86 -15.56 -9.97
CA ILE A 27 -3.14 -14.86 -9.82
C ILE A 27 -3.33 -13.87 -10.95
N HIS A 28 -4.58 -13.52 -11.22
CA HIS A 28 -4.93 -12.39 -12.07
C HIS A 28 -6.06 -11.59 -11.42
N VAL A 29 -6.06 -10.29 -11.65
CA VAL A 29 -7.08 -9.35 -11.17
C VAL A 29 -7.45 -8.43 -12.30
N ARG A 30 -8.73 -8.30 -12.60
CA ARG A 30 -9.25 -7.42 -13.64
C ARG A 30 -9.42 -6.00 -13.10
N LYS A 31 -9.44 -5.05 -14.00
CA LYS A 31 -9.67 -3.64 -13.64
C LYS A 31 -11.03 -3.48 -12.94
N GLY A 32 -11.03 -2.86 -11.74
CA GLY A 32 -12.22 -2.70 -10.91
C GLY A 32 -12.63 -3.94 -10.12
N GLU A 33 -11.89 -5.04 -10.21
CA GLU A 33 -12.15 -6.27 -9.45
C GLU A 33 -11.58 -6.19 -8.03
N ILE A 34 -12.29 -6.80 -7.09
CA ILE A 34 -11.81 -7.08 -5.74
C ILE A 34 -11.59 -8.59 -5.64
N LEU A 35 -10.33 -9.01 -5.64
CA LEU A 35 -9.95 -10.41 -5.47
C LEU A 35 -9.68 -10.71 -3.99
N GLY A 36 -10.45 -11.63 -3.41
CA GLY A 36 -10.20 -12.16 -2.07
C GLY A 36 -9.26 -13.36 -2.11
N VAL A 37 -8.17 -13.30 -1.31
CA VAL A 37 -7.25 -14.43 -1.12
C VAL A 37 -7.45 -14.98 0.28
N ALA A 38 -7.94 -16.22 0.38
CA ALA A 38 -8.18 -16.90 1.64
C ALA A 38 -7.19 -18.05 1.87
N GLY A 39 -6.91 -18.35 3.12
CA GLY A 39 -6.02 -19.43 3.52
C GLY A 39 -5.77 -19.42 5.02
N LEU A 40 -5.20 -20.51 5.54
CA LEU A 40 -4.77 -20.60 6.93
C LEU A 40 -3.58 -19.65 7.21
N ASP A 41 -3.32 -19.38 8.49
CA ASP A 41 -2.08 -18.74 8.90
C ASP A 41 -0.89 -19.54 8.35
N SER A 42 0.16 -18.86 7.93
CA SER A 42 1.31 -19.46 7.24
C SER A 42 1.04 -20.08 5.84
N SER A 43 -0.13 -19.85 5.24
CA SER A 43 -0.41 -20.34 3.87
C SER A 43 0.32 -19.57 2.76
N GLY A 44 1.02 -18.50 3.09
CA GLY A 44 1.76 -17.67 2.13
C GLY A 44 1.00 -16.44 1.61
N ARG A 45 -0.15 -16.08 2.21
CA ARG A 45 -0.95 -14.90 1.79
C ARG A 45 -0.15 -13.59 1.91
N THR A 46 0.41 -13.34 3.10
CA THR A 46 1.27 -12.18 3.37
C THR A 46 2.47 -12.16 2.44
N GLU A 47 3.17 -13.29 2.32
CA GLU A 47 4.33 -13.44 1.45
C GLU A 47 4.01 -13.18 -0.02
N LEU A 48 2.82 -13.58 -0.48
CA LEU A 48 2.36 -13.27 -1.83
C LEU A 48 2.29 -11.76 -2.05
N LEU A 49 1.62 -11.03 -1.16
CA LEU A 49 1.44 -9.58 -1.26
C LEU A 49 2.79 -8.85 -1.14
N GLU A 50 3.63 -9.25 -0.19
CA GLU A 50 4.97 -8.68 0.01
C GLU A 50 5.90 -8.90 -1.18
N ASN A 51 5.86 -10.09 -1.80
CA ASN A 51 6.65 -10.38 -3.00
C ASN A 51 6.13 -9.62 -4.23
N ILE A 52 4.81 -9.41 -4.36
CA ILE A 52 4.25 -8.56 -5.42
C ILE A 52 4.68 -7.11 -5.23
N PHE A 53 4.71 -6.62 -3.98
CA PHE A 53 5.10 -5.25 -3.64
C PHE A 53 6.61 -5.04 -3.58
N GLY A 54 7.41 -6.12 -3.54
CA GLY A 54 8.86 -6.04 -3.45
C GLY A 54 9.39 -5.62 -2.08
N SER A 55 8.61 -5.80 -1.00
CA SER A 55 9.07 -5.74 0.40
C SER A 55 9.76 -7.04 0.83
N ALA A 56 9.45 -8.15 0.17
CA ALA A 56 10.16 -9.42 0.29
C ALA A 56 10.86 -9.81 -1.03
N THR A 57 11.90 -10.64 -0.92
CA THR A 57 12.70 -11.07 -2.08
C THR A 57 12.05 -12.24 -2.80
N ARG A 58 11.87 -12.07 -4.09
CA ARG A 58 11.33 -13.04 -5.03
C ARG A 58 12.45 -13.89 -5.62
N LYS A 59 12.33 -15.21 -5.56
CA LYS A 59 13.26 -16.15 -6.22
C LYS A 59 12.97 -16.26 -7.71
N SER A 60 11.69 -16.37 -8.07
CA SER A 60 11.22 -16.47 -9.46
C SER A 60 9.81 -15.94 -9.61
N GLY A 61 9.33 -15.90 -10.83
CA GLY A 61 7.99 -15.42 -11.19
C GLY A 61 8.01 -14.05 -11.87
N LYS A 62 6.92 -13.74 -12.52
CA LYS A 62 6.73 -12.52 -13.30
C LYS A 62 5.49 -11.78 -12.83
N ILE A 63 5.56 -10.46 -12.81
CA ILE A 63 4.44 -9.58 -12.49
C ILE A 63 4.19 -8.70 -13.71
N TYR A 64 2.94 -8.67 -14.14
CA TYR A 64 2.50 -7.81 -15.22
C TYR A 64 1.44 -6.83 -14.71
N LYS A 65 1.55 -5.59 -15.11
CA LYS A 65 0.53 -4.56 -14.90
C LYS A 65 0.07 -4.05 -16.26
N ASN A 66 -1.23 -4.08 -16.53
CA ASN A 66 -1.79 -3.74 -17.85
C ASN A 66 -1.06 -4.47 -18.99
N GLY A 67 -0.75 -5.75 -18.82
CA GLY A 67 -0.03 -6.58 -19.79
C GLY A 67 1.47 -6.29 -19.92
N GLN A 68 2.01 -5.30 -19.23
CA GLN A 68 3.43 -4.95 -19.25
C GLN A 68 4.18 -5.57 -18.06
N LEU A 69 5.33 -6.19 -18.33
CA LEU A 69 6.19 -6.73 -17.27
C LEU A 69 6.72 -5.60 -16.38
N VAL A 70 6.52 -5.72 -15.07
CA VAL A 70 7.04 -4.80 -14.06
C VAL A 70 8.02 -5.49 -13.12
N GLY A 71 9.07 -4.78 -12.72
CA GLY A 71 10.10 -5.34 -11.84
C GLY A 71 9.61 -5.56 -10.42
N ASN A 72 9.09 -4.52 -9.80
CA ASN A 72 8.65 -4.52 -8.39
C ASN A 72 9.66 -5.21 -7.46
N LYS A 73 10.96 -4.89 -7.62
CA LYS A 73 12.04 -5.46 -6.80
C LYS A 73 12.20 -4.74 -5.47
N THR A 74 11.64 -3.54 -5.35
CA THR A 74 11.68 -2.72 -4.14
C THR A 74 10.35 -2.00 -3.97
N PRO A 75 9.96 -1.65 -2.72
CA PRO A 75 8.76 -0.84 -2.47
C PRO A 75 8.73 0.48 -3.26
N ARG A 76 9.88 1.13 -3.41
CA ARG A 76 10.00 2.37 -4.20
C ARG A 76 9.64 2.17 -5.67
N GLU A 77 10.08 1.09 -6.26
CA GLU A 77 9.75 0.72 -7.64
C GLU A 77 8.25 0.41 -7.78
N SER A 78 7.70 -0.33 -6.83
CA SER A 78 6.29 -0.70 -6.82
C SER A 78 5.37 0.52 -6.68
N ILE A 79 5.71 1.46 -5.79
CA ILE A 79 4.98 2.73 -5.68
C ILE A 79 5.03 3.50 -7.02
N LYS A 80 6.19 3.56 -7.68
CA LYS A 80 6.33 4.19 -9.00
C LYS A 80 5.47 3.49 -10.06
N ASN A 81 5.34 2.17 -9.96
CA ASN A 81 4.51 1.37 -10.86
C ASN A 81 3.01 1.39 -10.49
N GLY A 82 2.61 2.19 -9.50
CA GLY A 82 1.21 2.37 -9.11
C GLY A 82 0.67 1.27 -8.19
N PHE A 83 1.53 0.64 -7.40
CA PHE A 83 1.13 -0.31 -6.36
C PHE A 83 1.16 0.33 -4.98
N ALA A 84 0.29 -0.14 -4.11
CA ALA A 84 0.29 0.18 -2.69
C ALA A 84 0.09 -1.09 -1.86
N LEU A 85 0.65 -1.13 -0.65
CA LEU A 85 0.52 -2.26 0.28
C LEU A 85 0.14 -1.77 1.68
N VAL A 86 -1.00 -2.22 2.18
CA VAL A 86 -1.39 -2.13 3.58
C VAL A 86 -1.01 -3.44 4.26
N THR A 87 -0.09 -3.38 5.21
CA THR A 87 0.45 -4.55 5.91
C THR A 87 -0.41 -4.94 7.11
N GLU A 88 -0.41 -6.23 7.47
CA GLU A 88 -1.10 -6.77 8.65
C GLU A 88 -0.59 -6.10 9.94
N GLU A 89 0.72 -6.10 10.16
CA GLU A 89 1.34 -5.55 11.37
C GLU A 89 1.49 -4.01 11.30
N ARG A 90 0.38 -3.32 11.50
CA ARG A 90 0.30 -1.87 11.49
C ARG A 90 1.38 -1.18 12.33
N ARG A 91 1.63 -1.64 13.57
CA ARG A 91 2.57 -1.00 14.49
C ARG A 91 4.02 -1.22 14.13
N ALA A 92 4.36 -2.40 13.61
CA ALA A 92 5.74 -2.75 13.27
C ALA A 92 6.14 -2.19 11.91
N THR A 93 5.26 -2.27 10.92
CA THR A 93 5.59 -1.99 9.51
C THR A 93 4.74 -0.88 8.88
N GLY A 94 3.58 -0.59 9.46
CA GLY A 94 2.61 0.33 8.86
C GLY A 94 2.80 1.80 9.27
N ILE A 95 3.21 2.11 10.51
CA ILE A 95 3.32 3.48 11.03
C ILE A 95 4.74 3.85 11.42
N LEU A 96 5.04 5.14 11.32
CA LEU A 96 6.23 5.77 11.92
C LEU A 96 5.81 6.37 13.26
N GLY A 97 5.82 5.56 14.32
CA GLY A 97 5.17 5.84 15.60
C GLY A 97 5.62 7.13 16.31
N ILE A 98 6.87 7.55 16.11
CA ILE A 98 7.44 8.78 16.68
C ILE A 98 7.02 10.05 15.94
N LEU A 99 6.51 9.91 14.70
CA LEU A 99 6.14 11.02 13.85
C LEU A 99 4.64 11.36 14.01
N ASP A 100 4.26 12.55 13.57
CA ASP A 100 2.90 13.03 13.55
C ASP A 100 2.06 12.41 12.42
N ILE A 101 0.78 12.73 12.42
CA ILE A 101 -0.17 12.27 11.39
C ILE A 101 0.24 12.80 10.03
N ARG A 102 0.67 14.07 9.93
CA ARG A 102 1.07 14.70 8.66
C ARG A 102 2.22 13.93 8.01
N ALA A 103 3.31 13.73 8.73
CA ALA A 103 4.46 12.99 8.22
C ALA A 103 4.07 11.57 7.80
N ASN A 104 3.28 10.87 8.62
CA ASN A 104 2.77 9.53 8.30
C ASN A 104 1.88 9.50 7.06
N THR A 105 1.09 10.53 6.82
CA THR A 105 0.16 10.61 5.68
C THR A 105 0.89 10.86 4.36
N VAL A 106 1.91 11.74 4.34
CA VAL A 106 2.51 12.21 3.09
C VAL A 106 3.76 11.44 2.65
N ILE A 107 4.37 10.63 3.55
CA ILE A 107 5.70 10.06 3.33
C ILE A 107 5.83 9.21 2.06
N ALA A 108 4.80 8.48 1.66
CA ALA A 108 4.82 7.66 0.46
C ALA A 108 4.70 8.48 -0.84
N SER A 109 4.32 9.76 -0.75
CA SER A 109 4.05 10.64 -1.88
C SER A 109 4.79 11.99 -1.81
N LEU A 110 5.89 12.09 -1.06
CA LEU A 110 6.63 13.34 -0.79
C LEU A 110 6.95 14.16 -2.04
N LYS A 111 7.27 13.50 -3.16
CA LYS A 111 7.57 14.19 -4.43
C LYS A 111 6.43 15.06 -4.95
N LYS A 112 5.16 14.73 -4.60
CA LYS A 112 3.98 15.53 -5.00
C LYS A 112 3.94 16.90 -4.31
N TYR A 113 4.65 17.05 -3.19
CA TYR A 113 4.62 18.25 -2.37
C TYR A 113 5.86 19.15 -2.54
N LEU A 114 6.65 18.88 -3.56
CA LEU A 114 7.79 19.73 -3.88
C LEU A 114 7.34 21.10 -4.42
N ASN A 115 8.10 22.13 -4.03
CA ASN A 115 8.08 23.46 -4.59
C ASN A 115 9.52 23.86 -4.92
N GLY A 116 9.94 23.65 -6.17
CA GLY A 116 11.36 23.64 -6.52
C GLY A 116 12.08 22.51 -5.77
N PRO A 117 13.24 22.76 -5.15
CA PRO A 117 13.99 21.73 -4.42
C PRO A 117 13.46 21.44 -3.01
N PHE A 118 12.50 22.22 -2.49
CA PHE A 118 12.02 22.15 -1.12
C PHE A 118 10.63 21.53 -1.01
N LEU A 119 10.35 20.89 0.14
CA LEU A 119 8.99 20.45 0.47
C LEU A 119 8.11 21.64 0.88
N SER A 120 6.91 21.70 0.37
CA SER A 120 5.92 22.72 0.73
C SER A 120 5.09 22.26 1.91
N ASP A 121 5.29 22.91 3.04
CA ASP A 121 4.52 22.67 4.27
C ASP A 121 3.01 22.83 4.03
N LYS A 122 2.63 23.87 3.27
CA LYS A 122 1.24 24.11 2.91
C LYS A 122 0.63 22.98 2.11
N LYS A 123 1.29 22.52 1.04
CA LYS A 123 0.77 21.39 0.22
C LYS A 123 0.63 20.11 1.04
N MET A 124 1.58 19.82 1.93
CA MET A 124 1.51 18.66 2.83
C MET A 124 0.36 18.78 3.83
N ALA A 125 0.19 19.97 4.41
CA ALA A 125 -0.91 20.26 5.33
C ALA A 125 -2.27 20.09 4.67
N ASP A 126 -2.48 20.73 3.51
CA ASP A 126 -3.73 20.66 2.75
C ASP A 126 -4.10 19.22 2.36
N ALA A 127 -3.11 18.43 1.90
CA ALA A 127 -3.30 17.02 1.58
C ALA A 127 -3.69 16.19 2.82
N THR A 128 -3.04 16.44 3.96
CA THR A 128 -3.31 15.74 5.21
C THR A 128 -4.71 16.06 5.72
N ASP A 129 -5.11 17.34 5.74
CA ASP A 129 -6.45 17.76 6.17
C ASP A 129 -7.54 17.15 5.28
N SER A 130 -7.28 17.09 3.97
CA SER A 130 -8.16 16.38 3.03
C SER A 130 -8.36 14.92 3.42
N MET A 131 -7.28 14.20 3.78
CA MET A 131 -7.37 12.80 4.20
C MET A 131 -8.01 12.65 5.59
N ILE A 132 -7.72 13.53 6.54
CA ILE A 132 -8.38 13.54 7.85
C ILE A 132 -9.90 13.61 7.67
N LYS A 133 -10.36 14.52 6.80
CA LYS A 133 -11.79 14.69 6.48
C LYS A 133 -12.36 13.47 5.73
N ALA A 134 -11.72 13.05 4.65
CA ALA A 134 -12.19 11.95 3.79
C ALA A 134 -12.32 10.63 4.55
N MET A 135 -11.31 10.29 5.37
CA MET A 135 -11.26 9.07 6.16
C MET A 135 -11.93 9.19 7.52
N ARG A 136 -12.47 10.38 7.86
CA ARG A 136 -13.06 10.67 9.18
C ARG A 136 -12.12 10.27 10.32
N ILE A 137 -10.86 10.71 10.26
CA ILE A 137 -9.85 10.45 11.29
C ILE A 137 -10.17 11.31 12.51
N LYS A 138 -10.35 10.67 13.67
CA LYS A 138 -10.56 11.38 14.94
C LYS A 138 -9.21 11.80 15.51
N THR A 139 -8.91 13.09 15.42
CA THR A 139 -7.68 13.71 15.93
C THR A 139 -7.90 15.18 16.26
N PRO A 140 -7.19 15.77 17.26
CA PRO A 140 -7.22 17.21 17.49
C PRO A 140 -6.67 18.03 16.30
N ASN A 141 -5.56 17.58 15.72
CA ASN A 141 -4.91 18.22 14.57
C ASN A 141 -3.94 17.24 13.89
N GLN A 142 -3.34 17.66 12.77
CA GLN A 142 -2.42 16.84 11.99
C GLN A 142 -1.01 16.69 12.59
N GLN A 143 -0.64 17.51 13.59
CA GLN A 143 0.62 17.44 14.34
C GLN A 143 0.56 16.44 15.51
N THR A 144 -0.61 15.86 15.78
CA THR A 144 -0.78 14.82 16.77
C THR A 144 0.10 13.61 16.45
N LYS A 145 0.86 13.10 17.41
CA LYS A 145 1.66 11.88 17.21
C LYS A 145 0.77 10.69 16.90
N ILE A 146 1.10 9.93 15.86
CA ILE A 146 0.26 8.84 15.38
C ILE A 146 0.06 7.72 16.42
N ASN A 147 1.06 7.47 17.28
CA ASN A 147 0.97 6.45 18.31
C ASN A 147 -0.05 6.76 19.43
N THR A 148 -0.52 8.01 19.54
CA THR A 148 -1.57 8.39 20.50
C THR A 148 -2.98 8.13 19.99
N LEU A 149 -3.13 7.84 18.70
CA LEU A 149 -4.42 7.51 18.11
C LEU A 149 -4.85 6.08 18.45
N SER A 150 -6.18 5.86 18.46
CA SER A 150 -6.72 4.50 18.46
C SER A 150 -6.29 3.72 17.21
N GLY A 151 -6.24 2.38 17.34
CA GLY A 151 -5.84 1.52 16.23
C GLY A 151 -6.61 1.77 14.93
N GLY A 152 -7.93 1.96 15.01
CA GLY A 152 -8.74 2.27 13.84
C GLY A 152 -8.40 3.62 13.20
N ASN A 153 -8.03 4.64 13.99
CA ASN A 153 -7.59 5.93 13.41
C ASN A 153 -6.17 5.82 12.82
N GLN A 154 -5.26 5.05 13.42
CA GLN A 154 -3.97 4.75 12.83
C GLN A 154 -4.12 4.06 11.45
N GLN A 155 -5.04 3.08 11.36
CA GLN A 155 -5.34 2.39 10.11
C GLN A 155 -5.86 3.34 9.03
N LYS A 156 -6.73 4.27 9.39
CA LYS A 156 -7.23 5.30 8.48
C LYS A 156 -6.12 6.22 7.96
N VAL A 157 -5.12 6.56 8.79
CA VAL A 157 -3.94 7.32 8.35
C VAL A 157 -3.13 6.53 7.33
N ILE A 158 -2.92 5.22 7.57
CA ILE A 158 -2.23 4.34 6.61
C ILE A 158 -2.97 4.29 5.27
N PHE A 159 -4.29 4.10 5.28
CA PHE A 159 -5.09 4.14 4.06
C PHE A 159 -4.98 5.49 3.34
N GLY A 160 -5.09 6.60 4.08
CA GLY A 160 -4.92 7.95 3.52
C GLY A 160 -3.56 8.13 2.85
N ARG A 161 -2.48 7.65 3.47
CA ARG A 161 -1.12 7.62 2.87
C ARG A 161 -1.12 6.98 1.50
N TRP A 162 -1.70 5.79 1.40
CA TRP A 162 -1.69 5.03 0.16
C TRP A 162 -2.62 5.62 -0.89
N ILE A 163 -3.81 6.12 -0.51
CA ILE A 163 -4.72 6.83 -1.43
C ILE A 163 -4.03 8.04 -2.07
N LEU A 164 -3.22 8.79 -1.31
CA LEU A 164 -2.45 9.93 -1.83
C LEU A 164 -1.41 9.53 -2.88
N THR A 165 -0.96 8.29 -2.92
CA THR A 165 -0.09 7.81 -4.01
C THR A 165 -0.87 7.59 -5.31
N GLN A 166 -2.21 7.52 -5.25
CA GLN A 166 -3.09 7.21 -6.37
C GLN A 166 -2.75 5.86 -7.04
N PRO A 167 -2.80 4.77 -6.28
CA PRO A 167 -2.41 3.46 -6.80
C PRO A 167 -3.45 2.92 -7.77
N ASP A 168 -3.00 2.17 -8.78
CA ASP A 168 -3.86 1.38 -9.66
C ASP A 168 -4.17 0.01 -9.06
N VAL A 169 -3.23 -0.52 -8.26
CA VAL A 169 -3.34 -1.81 -7.57
C VAL A 169 -3.12 -1.59 -6.08
N LEU A 170 -4.12 -1.94 -5.27
CA LEU A 170 -4.07 -1.85 -3.81
C LEU A 170 -4.05 -3.26 -3.22
N LEU A 171 -2.94 -3.60 -2.58
CA LEU A 171 -2.74 -4.86 -1.87
C LEU A 171 -3.11 -4.65 -0.40
N LEU A 172 -4.00 -5.50 0.11
CA LEU A 172 -4.51 -5.38 1.48
C LEU A 172 -4.27 -6.69 2.24
N ASP A 173 -3.44 -6.62 3.28
CA ASP A 173 -3.17 -7.73 4.16
C ASP A 173 -3.89 -7.52 5.49
N GLU A 174 -4.91 -8.29 5.75
CA GLU A 174 -5.81 -8.21 6.93
C GLU A 174 -6.17 -6.76 7.36
N PRO A 175 -6.72 -5.95 6.46
CA PRO A 175 -6.83 -4.50 6.65
C PRO A 175 -7.81 -4.08 7.76
N THR A 176 -8.56 -5.00 8.32
CA THR A 176 -9.57 -4.76 9.37
C THR A 176 -9.15 -5.24 10.77
N ARG A 177 -7.94 -5.78 10.90
CA ARG A 177 -7.40 -6.30 12.17
C ARG A 177 -6.86 -5.24 13.12
#